data_c256a776186e5b68e1917943b626c2e5
#
_entry.id   c256a776186e5b68e1917943b626c2e5
#
_cell.length_a   1.000
_cell.length_b   1.000
_cell.length_c   1.000
_cell.angle_alpha   90.00
_cell.angle_beta   90.00
_cell.angle_gamma   90.00
#
_symmetry.space_group_name_H-M   'P 1'
#
loop_
_entity.id
_entity.type
_entity.pdbx_description
1 polymer ?
#
loop_
_entity_poly.entity_id
_entity_poly.type
_entity_poly.pdbx_seq_one_letter_code
_entity_poly.pdbx_strand_id
1 'polypeptide(L)'
;MHKTKYLQKKNNKTRRSFKSTSLVAFQKEITIVFMEMLMMVKLFHWKTHSYATHKATDDLYSKLNDNIDHFMEVLFGKTSIRTDLTHQKHIRLLDLTSQESLRREVDAFKGYLVALNDNKGMQQMSNTDLYNIRDEILGDLNQFLYLLTFK
;
A
#
# COMPACT_ATOMS: atom_id res chain seq x y z
N MET A 1 36.85 27.53 15.66
CA MET A 1 35.79 26.64 16.21
C MET A 1 34.37 26.96 15.77
N HIS A 2 34.05 28.20 15.37
CA HIS A 2 32.66 28.55 14.98
C HIS A 2 32.19 28.00 13.61
N LYS A 3 33.08 27.78 12.64
CA LYS A 3 32.72 27.27 11.30
C LYS A 3 32.21 25.82 11.30
N THR A 4 32.74 24.96 12.15
CA THR A 4 32.39 23.54 12.20
C THR A 4 30.98 23.31 12.76
N LYS A 5 30.55 24.09 13.77
CA LYS A 5 29.19 24.00 14.33
C LYS A 5 28.11 24.47 13.34
N TYR A 6 28.46 25.49 12.51
CA TYR A 6 27.51 26.00 11.51
C TYR A 6 27.28 25.01 10.35
N LEU A 7 28.33 24.33 9.91
CA LEU A 7 28.27 23.30 8.88
C LEU A 7 27.50 22.05 9.34
N GLN A 8 27.68 21.61 10.60
CA GLN A 8 26.92 20.49 11.16
C GLN A 8 25.42 20.82 11.27
N LYS A 9 25.07 22.05 11.65
CA LYS A 9 23.66 22.47 11.74
C LYS A 9 22.99 22.54 10.36
N LYS A 10 23.73 22.95 9.32
CA LYS A 10 23.25 23.03 7.94
C LYS A 10 23.04 21.62 7.34
N ASN A 11 23.96 20.70 7.58
CA ASN A 11 23.87 19.31 7.12
C ASN A 11 22.71 18.56 7.80
N ASN A 12 22.48 18.78 9.09
CA ASN A 12 21.35 18.16 9.79
C ASN A 12 19.99 18.69 9.29
N LYS A 13 19.89 19.95 8.92
CA LYS A 13 18.66 20.53 8.38
C LYS A 13 18.34 19.99 6.99
N THR A 14 19.35 19.83 6.13
CA THR A 14 19.20 19.26 4.78
C THR A 14 18.84 17.79 4.84
N ARG A 15 19.47 17.02 5.74
CA ARG A 15 19.20 15.59 5.92
C ARG A 15 17.79 15.34 6.48
N ARG A 16 17.32 16.18 7.40
CA ARG A 16 15.96 16.12 7.96
C ARG A 16 14.90 16.44 6.91
N SER A 17 15.15 17.44 6.07
CA SER A 17 14.27 17.80 4.95
C SER A 17 14.13 16.67 3.93
N PHE A 18 15.24 16.04 3.55
CA PHE A 18 15.26 14.92 2.62
C PHE A 18 14.48 13.70 3.17
N LYS A 19 14.68 13.34 4.44
CA LYS A 19 13.92 12.26 5.10
C LYS A 19 12.41 12.54 5.10
N SER A 20 12.03 13.76 5.49
CA SER A 20 10.62 14.18 5.50
C SER A 20 9.98 14.07 4.11
N THR A 21 10.68 14.48 3.06
CA THR A 21 10.18 14.41 1.68
C THR A 21 9.98 12.97 1.21
N SER A 22 10.94 12.07 1.47
CA SER A 22 10.81 10.65 1.08
C SER A 22 9.68 9.95 1.82
N LEU A 23 9.49 10.27 3.11
CA LEU A 23 8.43 9.70 3.92
C LEU A 23 7.05 10.20 3.47
N VAL A 24 6.91 11.49 3.20
CA VAL A 24 5.66 12.08 2.68
C VAL A 24 5.31 11.50 1.31
N ALA A 25 6.29 11.35 0.42
CA ALA A 25 6.09 10.74 -0.89
C ALA A 25 5.63 9.27 -0.77
N PHE A 26 6.26 8.51 0.11
CA PHE A 26 5.86 7.13 0.40
C PHE A 26 4.42 7.04 0.91
N GLN A 27 4.04 7.88 1.88
CA GLN A 27 2.68 7.86 2.42
C GLN A 27 1.63 8.18 1.35
N LYS A 28 1.89 9.12 0.45
CA LYS A 28 1.01 9.43 -0.68
C LYS A 28 0.89 8.25 -1.63
N GLU A 29 2.01 7.67 -2.01
CA GLU A 29 2.06 6.53 -2.94
C GLU A 29 1.29 5.34 -2.39
N ILE A 30 1.59 4.89 -1.17
CA ILE A 30 0.93 3.70 -0.61
C ILE A 30 -0.56 3.91 -0.37
N THR A 31 -0.98 5.13 0.01
CA THR A 31 -2.40 5.45 0.14
C THR A 31 -3.12 5.27 -1.20
N ILE A 32 -2.54 5.77 -2.30
CA ILE A 32 -3.12 5.66 -3.64
C ILE A 32 -3.16 4.19 -4.07
N VAL A 33 -2.06 3.45 -3.89
CA VAL A 33 -1.99 2.02 -4.24
C VAL A 33 -3.04 1.20 -3.50
N PHE A 34 -3.21 1.42 -2.21
CA PHE A 34 -4.22 0.74 -1.42
C PHE A 34 -5.66 1.09 -1.85
N MET A 35 -5.93 2.35 -2.17
CA MET A 35 -7.23 2.75 -2.71
C MET A 35 -7.50 2.10 -4.06
N GLU A 36 -6.52 2.08 -4.96
CA GLU A 36 -6.64 1.41 -6.26
C GLU A 36 -6.93 -0.09 -6.10
N MET A 37 -6.24 -0.77 -5.18
CA MET A 37 -6.44 -2.19 -4.89
C MET A 37 -7.85 -2.47 -4.37
N LEU A 38 -8.32 -1.71 -3.38
CA LEU A 38 -9.67 -1.88 -2.82
C LEU A 38 -10.75 -1.66 -3.87
N MET A 39 -10.64 -0.59 -4.67
CA MET A 39 -11.62 -0.31 -5.72
C MET A 39 -11.62 -1.36 -6.83
N MET A 40 -10.45 -1.87 -7.22
CA MET A 40 -10.33 -2.96 -8.20
C MET A 40 -11.09 -4.20 -7.73
N VAL A 41 -10.85 -4.65 -6.50
CA VAL A 41 -11.51 -5.85 -5.96
C VAL A 41 -13.02 -5.63 -5.84
N LYS A 42 -13.44 -4.46 -5.34
CA LYS A 42 -14.87 -4.14 -5.19
C LYS A 42 -15.60 -4.06 -6.53
N LEU A 43 -14.99 -3.44 -7.51
CA LEU A 43 -15.58 -3.34 -8.85
C LEU A 43 -15.68 -4.71 -9.52
N PHE A 44 -14.67 -5.55 -9.40
CA PHE A 44 -14.71 -6.92 -9.93
C PHE A 44 -15.77 -7.77 -9.21
N HIS A 45 -15.89 -7.63 -7.88
CA HIS A 45 -16.93 -8.29 -7.09
C HIS A 45 -18.35 -7.99 -7.61
N TRP A 46 -18.62 -6.75 -7.97
CA TRP A 46 -19.95 -6.37 -8.49
C TRP A 46 -20.22 -6.88 -9.92
N LYS A 47 -19.17 -7.06 -10.71
CA LYS A 47 -19.28 -7.31 -12.17
C LYS A 47 -19.07 -8.76 -12.56
N THR A 48 -18.52 -9.60 -11.70
CA THR A 48 -18.30 -11.03 -12.03
C THR A 48 -19.61 -11.77 -12.19
N HIS A 49 -19.67 -12.69 -13.17
CA HIS A 49 -20.79 -13.62 -13.34
C HIS A 49 -20.57 -14.96 -12.64
N SER A 50 -19.40 -15.19 -12.05
CA SER A 50 -19.08 -16.39 -11.27
C SER A 50 -19.44 -16.19 -9.80
N TYR A 51 -20.34 -17.02 -9.28
CA TYR A 51 -20.67 -16.99 -7.85
C TYR A 51 -19.47 -17.29 -6.95
N ALA A 52 -18.63 -18.25 -7.35
CA ALA A 52 -17.41 -18.57 -6.61
C ALA A 52 -16.46 -17.37 -6.53
N THR A 53 -16.24 -16.67 -7.65
CA THR A 53 -15.43 -15.46 -7.70
C THR A 53 -16.08 -14.31 -6.93
N HIS A 54 -17.40 -14.18 -6.98
CA HIS A 54 -18.15 -13.18 -6.21
C HIS A 54 -17.91 -13.36 -4.70
N LYS A 55 -18.00 -14.59 -4.20
CA LYS A 55 -17.74 -14.91 -2.79
C LYS A 55 -16.28 -14.71 -2.41
N ALA A 56 -15.34 -15.14 -3.26
CA ALA A 56 -13.90 -14.99 -3.01
C ALA A 56 -13.46 -13.50 -2.98
N THR A 57 -14.01 -12.67 -3.86
CA THR A 57 -13.73 -11.23 -3.88
C THR A 57 -14.37 -10.48 -2.72
N ASP A 58 -15.53 -10.92 -2.23
CA ASP A 58 -16.17 -10.36 -1.04
C ASP A 58 -15.30 -10.59 0.21
N ASP A 59 -14.85 -11.83 0.42
CA ASP A 59 -13.96 -12.18 1.52
C ASP A 59 -12.62 -11.43 1.43
N LEU A 60 -12.02 -11.39 0.23
CA LEU A 60 -10.78 -10.64 0.03
C LEU A 60 -10.95 -9.15 0.34
N TYR A 61 -12.03 -8.52 -0.16
CA TYR A 61 -12.27 -7.11 0.10
C TYR A 61 -12.35 -6.81 1.60
N SER A 62 -13.08 -7.63 2.35
CA SER A 62 -13.20 -7.46 3.80
C SER A 62 -11.84 -7.52 4.50
N LYS A 63 -11.04 -8.54 4.20
CA LYS A 63 -9.69 -8.72 4.77
C LYS A 63 -8.75 -7.59 4.39
N LEU A 64 -8.74 -7.20 3.11
CA LEU A 64 -7.92 -6.08 2.64
C LEU A 64 -8.31 -4.77 3.30
N ASN A 65 -9.62 -4.49 3.42
CA ASN A 65 -10.10 -3.29 4.07
C ASN A 65 -9.60 -3.18 5.50
N ASP A 66 -9.72 -4.26 6.28
CA ASP A 66 -9.31 -4.29 7.68
C ASP A 66 -7.77 -4.17 7.82
N ASN A 67 -7.01 -4.90 7.03
CA ASN A 67 -5.55 -4.89 7.09
C ASN A 67 -4.96 -3.58 6.55
N ILE A 68 -5.54 -3.00 5.52
CA ILE A 68 -5.12 -1.69 4.99
C ILE A 68 -5.42 -0.59 6.01
N ASP A 69 -6.58 -0.59 6.63
CA ASP A 69 -6.93 0.36 7.68
C ASP A 69 -5.92 0.28 8.83
N HIS A 70 -5.65 -0.93 9.30
CA HIS A 70 -4.64 -1.16 10.34
C HIS A 70 -3.25 -0.69 9.92
N PHE A 71 -2.80 -0.98 8.69
CA PHE A 71 -1.52 -0.52 8.17
C PHE A 71 -1.42 1.01 8.17
N MET A 72 -2.45 1.69 7.69
CA MET A 72 -2.47 3.15 7.60
C MET A 72 -2.51 3.81 8.97
N GLU A 73 -3.28 3.28 9.92
CA GLU A 73 -3.32 3.77 11.30
C GLU A 73 -1.97 3.62 12.00
N VAL A 74 -1.31 2.48 11.87
CA VAL A 74 0.04 2.25 12.41
C VAL A 74 1.05 3.21 11.77
N LEU A 75 0.99 3.39 10.44
CA LEU A 75 1.86 4.32 9.72
C LEU A 75 1.69 5.77 10.20
N PHE A 76 0.46 6.23 10.35
CA PHE A 76 0.17 7.57 10.84
C PHE A 76 0.57 7.74 12.32
N GLY A 77 0.39 6.71 13.13
CA GLY A 77 0.86 6.71 14.51
C GLY A 77 2.38 6.86 14.63
N LYS A 78 3.13 6.19 13.74
CA LYS A 78 4.60 6.25 13.71
C LYS A 78 5.13 7.60 13.23
N THR A 79 4.51 8.16 12.22
CA THR A 79 5.02 9.35 11.52
C THR A 79 4.46 10.65 12.08
N SER A 80 3.33 10.57 12.77
CA SER A 80 2.50 11.72 13.18
C SER A 80 2.10 12.63 12.01
N ILE A 81 2.10 12.07 10.79
CA ILE A 81 1.73 12.78 9.55
C ILE A 81 0.55 12.02 8.94
N ARG A 82 -0.52 12.73 8.62
CA ARG A 82 -1.61 12.21 7.80
C ARG A 82 -1.34 12.51 6.33
N THR A 83 -1.73 11.56 5.47
CA THR A 83 -1.60 11.75 4.02
C THR A 83 -2.45 12.93 3.56
N ASP A 84 -1.85 13.83 2.78
CA ASP A 84 -2.55 14.92 2.11
C ASP A 84 -2.65 14.62 0.62
N LEU A 85 -3.87 14.36 0.17
CA LEU A 85 -4.21 14.11 -1.23
C LEU A 85 -5.13 15.20 -1.82
N THR A 86 -5.20 16.38 -1.20
CA THR A 86 -6.11 17.46 -1.63
C THR A 86 -5.88 17.91 -3.07
N HIS A 87 -4.65 17.76 -3.57
CA HIS A 87 -4.27 18.07 -4.96
C HIS A 87 -4.31 16.85 -5.89
N GLN A 88 -4.58 15.65 -5.37
CA GLN A 88 -4.70 14.42 -6.16
C GLN A 88 -6.11 14.32 -6.73
N LYS A 89 -6.29 14.69 -7.99
CA LYS A 89 -7.62 14.76 -8.61
C LYS A 89 -8.06 13.46 -9.28
N HIS A 90 -7.11 12.57 -9.57
CA HIS A 90 -7.37 11.31 -10.27
C HIS A 90 -6.56 10.20 -9.63
N ILE A 91 -7.17 9.03 -9.51
CA ILE A 91 -6.50 7.77 -9.24
C ILE A 91 -6.92 6.76 -10.30
N ARG A 92 -6.10 5.75 -10.52
CA ARG A 92 -6.36 4.74 -11.54
C ARG A 92 -7.52 3.83 -11.13
N LEU A 93 -8.53 3.72 -11.94
CA LEU A 93 -9.60 2.75 -11.77
C LEU A 93 -9.36 1.54 -12.67
N LEU A 94 -9.15 0.37 -12.07
CA LEU A 94 -8.95 -0.88 -12.77
C LEU A 94 -10.30 -1.59 -12.95
N ASP A 95 -10.91 -1.40 -14.12
CA ASP A 95 -12.12 -2.11 -14.54
C ASP A 95 -11.74 -3.35 -15.35
N LEU A 96 -11.56 -4.47 -14.66
CA LEU A 96 -11.08 -5.71 -15.23
C LEU A 96 -12.25 -6.59 -15.70
N THR A 97 -12.10 -7.21 -16.85
CA THR A 97 -13.16 -7.97 -17.50
C THR A 97 -12.99 -9.48 -17.44
N SER A 98 -11.82 -9.97 -17.02
CA SER A 98 -11.53 -11.41 -16.94
C SER A 98 -10.83 -11.78 -15.64
N GLN A 99 -11.00 -13.03 -15.22
CA GLN A 99 -10.30 -13.59 -14.07
C GLN A 99 -8.78 -13.59 -14.28
N GLU A 100 -8.33 -13.78 -15.52
CA GLU A 100 -6.90 -13.71 -15.84
C GLU A 100 -6.33 -12.31 -15.66
N SER A 101 -7.03 -11.26 -16.10
CA SER A 101 -6.62 -9.89 -15.86
C SER A 101 -6.60 -9.55 -14.37
N LEU A 102 -7.57 -10.05 -13.61
CA LEU A 102 -7.59 -9.89 -12.15
C LEU A 102 -6.36 -10.56 -11.50
N ARG A 103 -6.01 -11.79 -11.90
CA ARG A 103 -4.80 -12.47 -11.41
C ARG A 103 -3.54 -11.65 -11.66
N ARG A 104 -3.36 -11.14 -12.88
CA ARG A 104 -2.19 -10.31 -13.22
C ARG A 104 -2.07 -9.06 -12.35
N GLU A 105 -3.18 -8.37 -12.11
CA GLU A 105 -3.16 -7.17 -11.26
C GLU A 105 -2.92 -7.51 -9.80
N VAL A 106 -3.49 -8.60 -9.29
CA VAL A 106 -3.20 -9.09 -7.93
C VAL A 106 -1.71 -9.42 -7.79
N ASP A 107 -1.10 -10.09 -8.78
CA ASP A 107 0.34 -10.36 -8.78
C ASP A 107 1.17 -9.08 -8.85
N ALA A 108 0.73 -8.06 -9.58
CA ALA A 108 1.37 -6.76 -9.61
C ALA A 108 1.33 -6.05 -8.23
N PHE A 109 0.20 -6.08 -7.53
CA PHE A 109 0.10 -5.56 -6.17
C PHE A 109 0.97 -6.33 -5.18
N LYS A 110 1.04 -7.66 -5.29
CA LYS A 110 1.99 -8.47 -4.49
C LYS A 110 3.43 -8.03 -4.73
N GLY A 111 3.81 -7.83 -6.00
CA GLY A 111 5.14 -7.32 -6.36
C GLY A 111 5.44 -5.97 -5.73
N TYR A 112 4.49 -5.04 -5.73
CA TYR A 112 4.60 -3.75 -5.05
C TYR A 112 4.82 -3.92 -3.54
N LEU A 113 4.03 -4.76 -2.88
CA LEU A 113 4.14 -5.00 -1.44
C LEU A 113 5.49 -5.62 -1.05
N VAL A 114 6.00 -6.56 -1.85
CA VAL A 114 7.34 -7.15 -1.65
C VAL A 114 8.43 -6.09 -1.83
N ALA A 115 8.30 -5.21 -2.82
CA ALA A 115 9.25 -4.14 -3.08
C ALA A 115 9.33 -3.09 -1.95
N LEU A 116 8.39 -3.08 -1.00
CA LEU A 116 8.47 -2.23 0.20
C LEU A 116 9.72 -2.54 1.06
N ASN A 117 10.32 -3.73 0.94
CA ASN A 117 11.58 -4.06 1.59
C ASN A 117 12.72 -3.08 1.23
N ASP A 118 12.72 -2.58 0.01
CA ASP A 118 13.73 -1.66 -0.50
C ASP A 118 13.23 -0.20 -0.56
N ASN A 119 12.03 0.08 -0.04
CA ASN A 119 11.44 1.41 -0.08
C ASN A 119 12.14 2.36 0.88
N LYS A 120 12.62 3.49 0.36
CA LYS A 120 13.36 4.49 1.16
C LYS A 120 12.52 5.11 2.29
N GLY A 121 11.22 5.26 2.10
CA GLY A 121 10.31 5.75 3.15
C GLY A 121 10.19 4.75 4.30
N MET A 122 10.00 3.47 3.97
CA MET A 122 9.94 2.38 4.95
C MET A 122 11.23 2.26 5.76
N GLN A 123 12.39 2.47 5.14
CA GLN A 123 13.70 2.36 5.81
C GLN A 123 14.03 3.55 6.72
N GLN A 124 13.24 4.62 6.70
CA GLN A 124 13.42 5.79 7.56
C GLN A 124 12.81 5.65 8.96
N MET A 125 12.10 4.59 9.21
CA MET A 125 11.42 4.32 10.48
C MET A 125 11.63 2.87 10.92
N SER A 126 11.35 2.57 12.18
CA SER A 126 11.16 1.20 12.65
C SER A 126 9.94 0.63 11.94
N ASN A 127 10.08 -0.49 11.24
CA ASN A 127 9.11 -0.96 10.24
C ASN A 127 8.63 -2.40 10.42
N THR A 128 9.08 -3.11 11.46
CA THR A 128 8.74 -4.52 11.68
C THR A 128 7.23 -4.74 11.81
N ASP A 129 6.53 -3.87 12.52
CA ASP A 129 5.07 -3.91 12.69
C ASP A 129 4.33 -3.67 11.36
N LEU A 130 4.80 -2.71 10.56
CA LEU A 130 4.24 -2.46 9.22
C LEU A 130 4.49 -3.64 8.27
N TYR A 131 5.66 -4.27 8.33
CA TYR A 131 5.93 -5.47 7.54
C TYR A 131 5.08 -6.66 7.96
N ASN A 132 4.77 -6.83 9.25
CA ASN A 132 3.88 -7.87 9.70
C ASN A 132 2.47 -7.71 9.08
N ILE A 133 1.91 -6.49 9.11
CA ILE A 133 0.60 -6.21 8.50
C ILE A 133 0.66 -6.39 6.98
N ARG A 134 1.72 -5.90 6.32
CA ARG A 134 1.95 -6.13 4.89
C ARG A 134 1.98 -7.62 4.55
N ASP A 135 2.62 -8.44 5.37
CA ASP A 135 2.73 -9.88 5.15
C ASP A 135 1.37 -10.58 5.31
N GLU A 136 0.50 -10.09 6.19
CA GLU A 136 -0.90 -10.54 6.27
C GLU A 136 -1.65 -10.23 4.96
N ILE A 137 -1.50 -9.02 4.43
CA ILE A 137 -2.08 -8.64 3.12
C ILE A 137 -1.56 -9.57 2.01
N LEU A 138 -0.25 -9.86 1.98
CA LEU A 138 0.33 -10.81 1.02
C LEU A 138 -0.26 -12.22 1.17
N GLY A 139 -0.47 -12.66 2.41
CA GLY A 139 -1.11 -13.94 2.70
C GLY A 139 -2.53 -14.00 2.16
N ASP A 140 -3.32 -12.95 2.37
CA ASP A 140 -4.70 -12.84 1.85
C ASP A 140 -4.74 -12.85 0.32
N LEU A 141 -3.84 -12.13 -0.33
CA LEU A 141 -3.74 -12.12 -1.79
C LEU A 141 -3.35 -13.50 -2.35
N ASN A 142 -2.42 -14.20 -1.70
CA ASN A 142 -2.03 -15.55 -2.08
C ASN A 142 -3.18 -16.55 -1.89
N GLN A 143 -3.89 -16.49 -0.76
CA GLN A 143 -5.08 -17.31 -0.53
C GLN A 143 -6.15 -17.05 -1.59
N PHE A 144 -6.39 -15.79 -1.92
CA PHE A 144 -7.35 -15.43 -2.97
C PHE A 144 -6.97 -16.04 -4.33
N LEU A 145 -5.70 -15.96 -4.72
CA LEU A 145 -5.23 -16.56 -5.97
C LEU A 145 -5.44 -18.09 -6.00
N TYR A 146 -5.29 -18.76 -4.85
CA TYR A 146 -5.61 -20.17 -4.73
C TYR A 146 -7.11 -20.41 -4.89
N LEU A 147 -7.97 -19.63 -4.22
CA LEU A 147 -9.42 -19.76 -4.33
C LEU A 147 -9.93 -19.56 -5.77
N LEU A 148 -9.27 -18.71 -6.56
CA LEU A 148 -9.60 -18.52 -7.97
C LEU A 148 -9.32 -19.76 -8.85
N THR A 149 -8.67 -20.79 -8.34
CA THR A 149 -8.47 -22.06 -9.07
C THR A 149 -9.70 -22.96 -9.05
N PHE A 150 -10.61 -22.75 -8.12
CA PHE A 150 -11.87 -23.51 -8.04
C PHE A 150 -12.87 -23.04 -9.11
N LYS A 151 -13.63 -23.99 -9.64
CA LYS A 151 -14.64 -23.76 -10.69
C LYS A 151 -16.04 -23.75 -10.10
#